data_4d9044af8d90a68bfdb95ffb3c456e9a
#
_entry.id   4d9044af8d90a68bfdb95ffb3c456e9a
#
_cell.length_a   1.000
_cell.length_b   1.000
_cell.length_c   1.000
_cell.angle_alpha   90.00
_cell.angle_beta   90.00
_cell.angle_gamma   90.00
#
_symmetry.space_group_name_H-M   'P 1'
#
loop_
_entity.id
_entity.type
_entity.pdbx_description
1 polymer ?
#
loop_
_entity_poly.entity_id
_entity_poly.type
_entity_poly.pdbx_seq_one_letter_code
_entity_poly.pdbx_strand_id
1 'polypeptide(L)'
;MKWFPSLLLMGALSMGACQGQTAESSSTTTTEAAASFQNIQVAGAQTMINSGEHILIDVRTPGEFTEAHIDGATMIDINGSDFESGMAALDKSKSYVVICRSGGRSARASQYMIDHGFTKVTNVEGGMNAWLASGYPSVAGQ
;
A
#
# COMPACT_ATOMS: atom_id res chain seq x y z
N MET A 1 4.37 69.28 -18.18
CA MET A 1 5.44 69.87 -19.03
C MET A 1 6.15 68.68 -19.62
N LYS A 2 5.77 68.34 -20.87
CA LYS A 2 6.57 68.58 -22.09
C LYS A 2 7.83 67.65 -22.08
N TRP A 3 8.16 66.78 -22.99
CA TRP A 3 7.94 66.70 -24.43
C TRP A 3 8.35 65.29 -24.91
N PHE A 4 7.63 64.74 -25.90
CA PHE A 4 8.14 63.85 -26.93
C PHE A 4 9.16 64.54 -27.85
N PRO A 5 9.98 63.91 -28.70
CA PRO A 5 9.55 63.07 -29.81
C PRO A 5 10.51 61.85 -30.11
N SER A 6 10.00 60.79 -30.71
CA SER A 6 9.99 60.40 -32.15
C SER A 6 11.30 60.31 -32.88
N LEU A 7 11.64 59.14 -33.41
CA LEU A 7 11.98 58.82 -34.85
C LEU A 7 12.51 57.40 -34.95
N LEU A 8 11.81 56.47 -35.56
CA LEU A 8 11.93 55.96 -36.93
C LEU A 8 13.34 55.51 -37.38
N LEU A 9 13.55 54.23 -37.71
CA LEU A 9 13.85 53.72 -39.06
C LEU A 9 14.10 52.20 -39.00
N MET A 10 13.26 51.41 -39.64
CA MET A 10 13.45 50.59 -40.83
C MET A 10 14.72 49.77 -40.94
N GLY A 11 14.52 48.47 -41.13
CA GLY A 11 15.54 47.61 -41.76
C GLY A 11 15.23 46.14 -41.64
N ALA A 12 14.52 45.60 -42.61
CA ALA A 12 14.76 44.45 -43.45
C ALA A 12 14.87 43.04 -42.85
N LEU A 13 13.88 42.26 -43.17
CA LEU A 13 13.91 40.95 -43.83
C LEU A 13 15.13 40.05 -43.59
N SER A 14 14.88 38.93 -42.92
CA SER A 14 15.48 37.66 -43.29
C SER A 14 14.51 36.54 -42.96
N MET A 15 14.12 35.86 -43.99
CA MET A 15 13.37 34.61 -43.98
C MET A 15 14.22 33.53 -43.34
N GLY A 16 13.65 32.74 -42.48
CA GLY A 16 14.21 31.50 -41.97
C GLY A 16 13.06 30.62 -41.49
N ALA A 17 12.52 29.89 -42.43
CA ALA A 17 11.57 28.80 -42.15
C ALA A 17 12.29 27.65 -41.48
N CYS A 18 11.65 27.07 -40.47
CA CYS A 18 11.55 25.64 -40.14
C CYS A 18 10.84 25.57 -38.78
N GLN A 19 9.55 25.40 -38.73
CA GLN A 19 8.88 24.10 -38.62
C GLN A 19 9.46 23.23 -37.51
N GLY A 20 8.65 23.09 -36.51
CA GLY A 20 8.84 22.17 -35.39
C GLY A 20 7.76 22.39 -34.35
N GLN A 21 6.50 22.47 -34.77
CA GLN A 21 5.39 22.27 -33.86
C GLN A 21 5.31 20.79 -33.57
N THR A 22 6.01 20.33 -32.55
CA THR A 22 5.60 19.14 -31.83
C THR A 22 4.45 19.56 -30.93
N ALA A 23 3.25 19.25 -31.34
CA ALA A 23 2.10 19.23 -30.49
C ALA A 23 2.41 18.28 -29.34
N GLU A 24 2.71 18.82 -28.17
CA GLU A 24 2.63 18.08 -26.92
C GLU A 24 1.15 17.78 -26.67
N SER A 25 0.77 16.62 -27.16
CA SER A 25 -0.41 15.94 -26.72
C SER A 25 -0.22 15.68 -25.23
N SER A 26 -0.79 16.54 -24.41
CA SER A 26 -1.04 16.25 -22.99
C SER A 26 -2.03 15.11 -22.93
N SER A 27 -1.55 13.89 -23.13
CA SER A 27 -2.26 12.71 -22.65
C SER A 27 -2.20 12.75 -21.13
N THR A 28 -3.23 13.32 -20.53
CA THR A 28 -3.57 13.07 -19.14
C THR A 28 -3.92 11.59 -19.05
N THR A 29 -2.89 10.76 -18.95
CA THR A 29 -3.05 9.40 -18.48
C THR A 29 -3.40 9.53 -17.02
N THR A 30 -4.69 9.53 -16.71
CA THR A 30 -5.16 9.16 -15.39
C THR A 30 -4.72 7.72 -15.20
N THR A 31 -3.52 7.53 -14.68
CA THR A 31 -3.10 6.26 -14.13
C THR A 31 -4.00 6.05 -12.92
N GLU A 32 -5.09 5.32 -13.12
CA GLU A 32 -5.82 4.70 -12.05
C GLU A 32 -4.78 3.87 -11.31
N ALA A 33 -4.40 4.36 -10.12
CA ALA A 33 -3.41 3.68 -9.30
C ALA A 33 -3.97 2.29 -9.03
N ALA A 34 -3.37 1.27 -9.62
CA ALA A 34 -3.75 -0.11 -9.36
C ALA A 34 -3.75 -0.31 -7.86
N ALA A 35 -4.84 -0.80 -7.30
CA ALA A 35 -4.94 -1.07 -5.89
C ALA A 35 -3.77 -1.98 -5.48
N SER A 36 -3.01 -1.58 -4.48
CA SER A 36 -1.86 -2.32 -3.97
C SER A 36 -1.88 -2.29 -2.45
N PHE A 37 -1.37 -3.34 -1.84
CA PHE A 37 -1.15 -3.33 -0.40
C PHE A 37 0.12 -2.55 -0.04
N GLN A 38 0.19 -2.10 1.21
CA GLN A 38 1.38 -1.45 1.76
C GLN A 38 2.24 -2.44 2.54
N ASN A 39 3.54 -2.24 2.56
CA ASN A 39 4.45 -2.94 3.45
C ASN A 39 4.85 -2.04 4.62
N ILE A 40 4.86 -2.58 5.83
CA ILE A 40 5.25 -1.84 7.03
C ILE A 40 6.14 -2.70 7.93
N GLN A 41 7.06 -2.05 8.61
CA GLN A 41 7.88 -2.70 9.64
C GLN A 41 7.07 -2.92 10.92
N VAL A 42 7.51 -3.86 11.76
CA VAL A 42 6.79 -4.24 12.99
C VAL A 42 6.51 -3.09 13.94
N ALA A 43 7.36 -2.07 14.01
CA ALA A 43 7.12 -0.89 14.84
C ALA A 43 5.90 -0.08 14.37
N GLY A 44 5.75 0.08 13.05
CA GLY A 44 4.57 0.71 12.47
C GLY A 44 3.32 -0.17 12.65
N ALA A 45 3.47 -1.48 12.47
CA ALA A 45 2.38 -2.43 12.69
C ALA A 45 1.87 -2.38 14.13
N GLN A 46 2.77 -2.30 15.12
CA GLN A 46 2.37 -2.15 16.52
C GLN A 46 1.55 -0.88 16.75
N THR A 47 1.96 0.24 16.15
CA THR A 47 1.21 1.51 16.24
C THR A 47 -0.19 1.37 15.63
N MET A 48 -0.30 0.75 14.47
CA MET A 48 -1.57 0.51 13.79
C MET A 48 -2.50 -0.40 14.61
N ILE A 49 -1.98 -1.49 15.15
CA ILE A 49 -2.75 -2.43 15.98
C ILE A 49 -3.23 -1.76 17.25
N ASN A 50 -2.37 -1.01 17.92
CA ASN A 50 -2.71 -0.31 19.17
C ASN A 50 -3.73 0.81 18.99
N SER A 51 -3.90 1.35 17.77
CA SER A 51 -4.94 2.35 17.49
C SER A 51 -6.35 1.78 17.56
N GLY A 52 -6.51 0.47 17.41
CA GLY A 52 -7.81 -0.20 17.37
C GLY A 52 -8.63 0.05 16.08
N GLU A 53 -8.06 0.76 15.12
CA GLU A 53 -8.73 1.08 13.85
C GLU A 53 -8.54 0.02 12.76
N HIS A 54 -7.67 -0.97 13.02
CA HIS A 54 -7.27 -1.98 12.08
C HIS A 54 -7.61 -3.38 12.59
N ILE A 55 -8.04 -4.23 11.68
CA ILE A 55 -8.28 -5.65 11.97
C ILE A 55 -6.99 -6.41 11.67
N LEU A 56 -6.47 -7.12 12.66
CA LEU A 56 -5.27 -7.93 12.52
C LEU A 56 -5.64 -9.34 12.06
N ILE A 57 -5.04 -9.77 10.95
CA ILE A 57 -5.18 -11.12 10.39
C ILE A 57 -3.84 -11.84 10.47
N ASP A 58 -3.83 -12.96 11.14
CA ASP A 58 -2.67 -13.87 11.16
C ASP A 58 -2.92 -15.03 10.20
N VAL A 59 -2.09 -15.12 9.16
CA VAL A 59 -2.25 -16.14 8.10
C VAL A 59 -1.33 -17.34 8.28
N ARG A 60 -0.88 -17.59 9.51
CA ARG A 60 -0.06 -18.76 9.87
C ARG A 60 -0.91 -19.99 10.11
N THR A 61 -0.22 -21.11 10.35
CA THR A 61 -0.88 -22.36 10.75
C THR A 61 -1.39 -22.29 12.19
N PRO A 62 -2.39 -23.11 12.57
CA PRO A 62 -2.89 -23.18 13.94
C PRO A 62 -1.79 -23.47 14.98
N GLY A 63 -0.81 -24.33 14.64
CA GLY A 63 0.31 -24.62 15.54
C GLY A 63 1.18 -23.41 15.82
N GLU A 64 1.56 -22.66 14.76
CA GLU A 64 2.33 -21.41 14.92
C GLU A 64 1.57 -20.35 15.72
N PHE A 65 0.25 -20.26 15.50
CA PHE A 65 -0.61 -19.31 16.22
C PHE A 65 -0.71 -19.65 17.70
N THR A 66 -0.90 -20.93 18.04
CA THR A 66 -1.01 -21.40 19.43
C THR A 66 0.29 -21.21 20.21
N GLU A 67 1.45 -21.33 19.56
CA GLU A 67 2.75 -21.10 20.21
C GLU A 67 2.91 -19.66 20.66
N ALA A 68 2.64 -18.70 19.80
CA ALA A 68 2.66 -17.27 20.11
C ALA A 68 1.94 -16.47 19.01
N HIS A 69 1.05 -15.59 19.37
CA HIS A 69 0.38 -14.65 18.44
C HIS A 69 0.18 -13.28 19.08
N ILE A 70 -0.19 -12.31 18.27
CA ILE A 70 -0.55 -10.97 18.76
C ILE A 70 -2.00 -11.03 19.24
N ASP A 71 -2.25 -10.55 20.45
CA ASP A 71 -3.59 -10.54 21.04
C ASP A 71 -4.61 -9.83 20.14
N GLY A 72 -5.78 -10.41 20.01
CA GLY A 72 -6.86 -9.90 19.14
C GLY A 72 -6.71 -10.24 17.65
N ALA A 73 -5.69 -11.01 17.26
CA ALA A 73 -5.55 -11.45 15.87
C ALA A 73 -6.61 -12.47 15.50
N THR A 74 -7.21 -12.31 14.31
CA THR A 74 -8.06 -13.32 13.68
C THR A 74 -7.16 -14.24 12.84
N MET A 75 -7.18 -15.54 13.15
CA MET A 75 -6.41 -16.52 12.40
C MET A 75 -7.17 -16.99 11.16
N ILE A 76 -6.50 -16.92 10.00
CA ILE A 76 -6.98 -17.47 8.72
C ILE A 76 -5.78 -18.10 8.01
N ASP A 77 -5.56 -19.41 8.18
CA ASP A 77 -4.40 -20.11 7.62
C ASP A 77 -4.39 -20.04 6.09
N ILE A 78 -3.35 -19.42 5.51
CA ILE A 78 -3.21 -19.29 4.06
C ILE A 78 -3.10 -20.63 3.32
N ASN A 79 -2.71 -21.71 4.02
CA ASN A 79 -2.63 -23.06 3.46
C ASN A 79 -3.85 -23.93 3.83
N GLY A 80 -4.77 -23.38 4.61
CA GLY A 80 -6.00 -24.07 5.01
C GLY A 80 -7.03 -24.11 3.89
N SER A 81 -7.88 -25.13 3.89
CA SER A 81 -9.01 -25.25 2.97
C SER A 81 -10.01 -24.09 3.09
N ASP A 82 -10.03 -23.43 4.23
CA ASP A 82 -10.99 -22.38 4.58
C ASP A 82 -10.45 -20.97 4.30
N PHE A 83 -9.25 -20.85 3.72
CA PHE A 83 -8.63 -19.54 3.46
C PHE A 83 -9.51 -18.62 2.63
N GLU A 84 -9.97 -19.11 1.47
CA GLU A 84 -10.80 -18.30 0.56
C GLU A 84 -12.13 -17.90 1.18
N SER A 85 -12.80 -18.83 1.85
CA SER A 85 -14.07 -18.55 2.54
C SER A 85 -13.89 -17.60 3.73
N GLY A 86 -12.81 -17.75 4.50
CA GLY A 86 -12.45 -16.87 5.59
C GLY A 86 -12.19 -15.44 5.11
N MET A 87 -11.42 -15.29 4.02
CA MET A 87 -11.18 -13.98 3.42
C MET A 87 -12.44 -13.37 2.81
N ALA A 88 -13.28 -14.16 2.17
CA ALA A 88 -14.54 -13.70 1.57
C ALA A 88 -15.56 -13.20 2.59
N ALA A 89 -15.50 -13.70 3.83
CA ALA A 89 -16.37 -13.26 4.93
C ALA A 89 -15.97 -11.91 5.54
N LEU A 90 -14.78 -11.38 5.22
CA LEU A 90 -14.30 -10.12 5.75
C LEU A 90 -14.96 -8.90 5.06
N ASP A 91 -15.18 -7.85 5.82
CA ASP A 91 -15.70 -6.57 5.30
C ASP A 91 -14.62 -5.81 4.51
N LYS A 92 -14.78 -5.69 3.21
CA LYS A 92 -13.81 -5.07 2.29
C LYS A 92 -13.63 -3.57 2.52
N SER A 93 -14.50 -2.91 3.26
CA SER A 93 -14.40 -1.49 3.59
C SER A 93 -13.47 -1.18 4.76
N LYS A 94 -13.12 -2.20 5.54
CA LYS A 94 -12.27 -2.09 6.73
C LYS A 94 -10.78 -2.02 6.37
N SER A 95 -9.98 -1.64 7.36
CA SER A 95 -8.52 -1.62 7.26
C SER A 95 -7.93 -2.85 7.91
N TYR A 96 -6.99 -3.50 7.23
CA TYR A 96 -6.40 -4.76 7.65
C TYR A 96 -4.88 -4.66 7.79
N VAL A 97 -4.37 -5.25 8.84
CA VAL A 97 -2.95 -5.56 9.02
C VAL A 97 -2.79 -7.07 8.93
N VAL A 98 -1.97 -7.54 8.02
CA VAL A 98 -1.79 -8.96 7.74
C VAL A 98 -0.39 -9.40 8.14
N ILE A 99 -0.30 -10.41 9.00
CA ILE A 99 0.96 -10.92 9.52
C ILE A 99 1.10 -12.42 9.26
N CYS A 100 2.33 -12.86 9.09
CA CYS A 100 2.69 -14.28 9.11
C CYS A 100 4.01 -14.46 9.88
N ARG A 101 4.74 -15.56 9.63
CA ARG A 101 6.00 -15.83 10.32
C ARG A 101 7.12 -14.85 9.94
N SER A 102 7.29 -14.55 8.63
CA SER A 102 8.43 -13.81 8.08
C SER A 102 8.05 -12.72 7.06
N GLY A 103 6.76 -12.52 6.77
CA GLY A 103 6.26 -11.51 5.83
C GLY A 103 5.88 -12.04 4.44
N GLY A 104 6.38 -13.20 4.02
CA GLY A 104 6.12 -13.73 2.67
C GLY A 104 4.71 -14.29 2.46
N ARG A 105 4.19 -15.07 3.41
CA ARG A 105 2.81 -15.60 3.35
C ARG A 105 1.80 -14.46 3.46
N SER A 106 2.04 -13.50 4.34
CA SER A 106 1.17 -12.34 4.53
C SER A 106 1.19 -11.40 3.32
N ALA A 107 2.31 -11.26 2.60
CA ALA A 107 2.36 -10.53 1.34
C ALA A 107 1.46 -11.18 0.27
N ARG A 108 1.50 -12.53 0.15
CA ARG A 108 0.61 -13.26 -0.78
C ARG A 108 -0.87 -13.12 -0.39
N ALA A 109 -1.17 -13.21 0.92
CA ALA A 109 -2.52 -13.00 1.41
C ALA A 109 -3.01 -11.56 1.16
N SER A 110 -2.14 -10.56 1.37
CA SER A 110 -2.42 -9.16 1.07
C SER A 110 -2.71 -8.94 -0.41
N GLN A 111 -1.93 -9.54 -1.31
CA GLN A 111 -2.19 -9.48 -2.75
C GLN A 111 -3.53 -10.13 -3.10
N TYR A 112 -3.82 -11.32 -2.55
CA TYR A 112 -5.12 -11.97 -2.70
C TYR A 112 -6.27 -11.04 -2.29
N MET A 113 -6.14 -10.35 -1.15
CA MET A 113 -7.14 -9.40 -0.68
C MET A 113 -7.34 -8.24 -1.66
N ILE A 114 -6.26 -7.65 -2.18
CA ILE A 114 -6.32 -6.59 -3.18
C ILE A 114 -7.05 -7.07 -4.45
N ASP A 115 -6.69 -8.24 -4.96
CA ASP A 115 -7.29 -8.83 -6.16
C ASP A 115 -8.79 -9.13 -5.99
N HIS A 116 -9.25 -9.26 -4.73
CA HIS A 116 -10.65 -9.49 -4.36
C HIS A 116 -11.38 -8.24 -3.85
N GLY A 117 -10.81 -7.05 -4.06
CA GLY A 117 -11.50 -5.76 -3.87
C GLY A 117 -11.35 -5.15 -2.48
N PHE A 118 -10.40 -5.61 -1.67
CA PHE A 118 -9.98 -4.89 -0.47
C PHE A 118 -9.10 -3.69 -0.86
N THR A 119 -9.28 -2.56 -0.21
CA THR A 119 -8.58 -1.32 -0.58
C THR A 119 -7.59 -0.82 0.46
N LYS A 120 -7.64 -1.36 1.68
CA LYS A 120 -6.84 -0.91 2.83
C LYS A 120 -6.17 -2.11 3.49
N VAL A 121 -5.10 -2.58 2.87
CA VAL A 121 -4.37 -3.77 3.31
C VAL A 121 -2.90 -3.43 3.53
N THR A 122 -2.38 -3.83 4.67
CA THR A 122 -0.98 -3.59 5.07
C THR A 122 -0.34 -4.92 5.46
N ASN A 123 0.76 -5.27 4.80
CA ASN A 123 1.60 -6.43 5.10
C ASN A 123 2.68 -6.07 6.13
N VAL A 124 2.86 -6.91 7.14
CA VAL A 124 3.93 -6.75 8.14
C VAL A 124 5.20 -7.46 7.67
N GLU A 125 6.21 -6.69 7.30
CA GLU A 125 7.52 -7.21 6.93
C GLU A 125 8.23 -7.81 8.15
N GLY A 126 8.91 -8.92 7.93
CA GLY A 126 9.57 -9.67 9.00
C GLY A 126 8.62 -10.50 9.88
N GLY A 127 7.32 -10.22 9.86
CA GLY A 127 6.27 -10.97 10.53
C GLY A 127 6.50 -11.19 12.02
N MET A 128 6.01 -12.32 12.56
CA MET A 128 6.17 -12.68 13.97
C MET A 128 7.63 -12.86 14.39
N ASN A 129 8.51 -13.24 13.48
CA ASN A 129 9.95 -13.32 13.81
C ASN A 129 10.50 -11.95 14.24
N ALA A 130 10.23 -10.91 13.45
CA ALA A 130 10.67 -9.56 13.77
C ALA A 130 9.89 -8.97 14.96
N TRP A 131 8.60 -9.29 15.08
CA TRP A 131 7.76 -8.88 16.20
C TRP A 131 8.32 -9.34 17.55
N LEU A 132 8.60 -10.63 17.66
CA LEU A 132 9.18 -11.24 18.88
C LEU A 132 10.61 -10.77 19.14
N ALA A 133 11.44 -10.64 18.08
CA ALA A 133 12.80 -10.11 18.22
C ALA A 133 12.83 -8.66 18.71
N SER A 134 11.79 -7.88 18.43
CA SER A 134 11.62 -6.51 18.93
C SER A 134 11.09 -6.44 20.36
N GLY A 135 10.79 -7.58 20.99
CA GLY A 135 10.25 -7.63 22.36
C GLY A 135 8.80 -7.16 22.48
N TYR A 136 8.05 -7.15 21.39
CA TYR A 136 6.64 -6.76 21.43
C TYR A 136 5.78 -7.87 22.04
N PRO A 137 4.64 -7.50 22.66
CA PRO A 137 3.81 -8.44 23.40
C PRO A 137 3.18 -9.50 22.49
N SER A 138 3.14 -10.71 22.98
CA SER A 138 2.45 -11.84 22.36
C SER A 138 1.79 -12.68 23.44
N VAL A 139 0.77 -13.43 23.04
CA VAL A 139 0.06 -14.39 23.88
C VAL A 139 0.19 -15.79 23.28
N ALA A 140 0.01 -16.81 24.12
CA ALA A 140 -0.01 -18.21 23.71
C ALA A 140 -1.39 -18.81 23.96
N GLY A 141 -1.68 -19.91 23.26
CA GLY A 141 -2.99 -20.59 23.35
C GLY A 141 -4.00 -20.07 22.35
N GLN A 142 -5.27 -20.44 22.53
CA GLN A 142 -6.38 -20.03 21.67
C GLN A 142 -7.14 -18.86 22.23
#